data_1fa3b3401c1c291eb0d558d410827f9a
#
_entry.id   1fa3b3401c1c291eb0d558d410827f9a
#
_cell.length_a   1.000
_cell.length_b   1.000
_cell.length_c   1.000
_cell.angle_alpha   90.00
_cell.angle_beta   90.00
_cell.angle_gamma   90.00
#
_symmetry.space_group_name_H-M   'P 1'
#
loop_
_entity.id
_entity.type
_entity.pdbx_description
1 polymer ?
#
loop_
_entity_poly.entity_id
_entity_poly.type
_entity_poly.pdbx_seq_one_letter_code
_entity_poly.pdbx_strand_id
1 'polypeptide(L)'
;MRLRRKPWIDEAIHEYDSHIILSGQEAYKGKWREAFSHPDRPLYMELGTGKGRFIAGMSEAYPDANFVGFEVQIGVIYYAAQKIFEAERDNAKVSLFDIAGIEEIVAPGEVDRFYINFCDPWPKAKHAKRRLTYHTFLDRYARLLKDNGEVHFKTDNEGLFMFSLEEFQNCGWELKNVTYDLHSTDLPNVKTEYEEKFSAKGQPIFRLEAVKPTATKEA
;
A
#
# COMPACT_ATOMS: atom_id res chain seq x y z
N MET A 1 -19.23 -1.10 5.79
CA MET A 1 -20.37 -1.63 4.98
C MET A 1 -19.92 -2.96 4.38
N ARG A 2 -20.63 -4.07 4.65
CA ARG A 2 -20.24 -5.38 4.09
C ARG A 2 -20.63 -5.40 2.61
N LEU A 3 -19.65 -5.45 1.70
CA LEU A 3 -19.91 -5.55 0.27
C LEU A 3 -20.65 -6.85 -0.03
N ARG A 4 -21.73 -6.75 -0.83
CA ARG A 4 -22.49 -7.93 -1.25
C ARG A 4 -21.64 -8.75 -2.21
N ARG A 5 -21.44 -10.05 -1.88
CA ARG A 5 -20.76 -10.99 -2.78
C ARG A 5 -21.42 -11.02 -4.16
N LYS A 6 -20.62 -10.99 -5.20
CA LYS A 6 -21.02 -11.11 -6.60
C LYS A 6 -20.47 -12.42 -7.14
N PRO A 7 -21.25 -13.52 -7.18
CA PRO A 7 -20.77 -14.86 -7.53
C PRO A 7 -20.08 -14.96 -8.89
N TRP A 8 -20.49 -14.15 -9.85
CA TRP A 8 -19.91 -14.11 -11.19
C TRP A 8 -18.42 -13.68 -11.21
N ILE A 9 -17.96 -12.98 -10.17
CA ILE A 9 -16.55 -12.58 -10.06
C ILE A 9 -15.63 -13.79 -9.87
N ASP A 10 -16.11 -14.85 -9.23
CA ASP A 10 -15.31 -16.04 -8.95
C ASP A 10 -14.80 -16.72 -10.25
N GLU A 11 -15.55 -16.57 -11.37
CA GLU A 11 -15.14 -17.04 -12.70
C GLU A 11 -14.43 -15.95 -13.51
N ALA A 12 -15.00 -14.75 -13.55
CA ALA A 12 -14.49 -13.65 -14.37
C ALA A 12 -13.09 -13.15 -13.94
N ILE A 13 -12.70 -13.37 -12.68
CA ILE A 13 -11.41 -12.92 -12.18
C ILE A 13 -10.22 -13.62 -12.87
N HIS A 14 -10.44 -14.83 -13.40
CA HIS A 14 -9.42 -15.60 -14.10
C HIS A 14 -9.05 -15.04 -15.47
N GLU A 15 -9.81 -14.12 -16.02
CA GLU A 15 -9.42 -13.34 -17.21
C GLU A 15 -8.16 -12.49 -16.94
N TYR A 16 -7.86 -12.22 -15.66
CA TYR A 16 -6.77 -11.36 -15.20
C TYR A 16 -5.65 -12.13 -14.49
N ASP A 17 -5.54 -13.46 -14.64
CA ASP A 17 -4.53 -14.30 -13.96
C ASP A 17 -3.09 -13.82 -14.17
N SER A 18 -2.80 -13.15 -15.30
CA SER A 18 -1.48 -12.52 -15.54
C SER A 18 -1.17 -11.35 -14.61
N HIS A 19 -2.20 -10.73 -13.99
CA HIS A 19 -2.08 -9.51 -13.16
C HIS A 19 -2.55 -9.70 -11.72
N ILE A 20 -3.10 -10.89 -11.39
CA ILE A 20 -3.60 -11.19 -10.05
C ILE A 20 -3.03 -12.49 -9.49
N ILE A 21 -2.73 -12.48 -8.19
CA ILE A 21 -2.29 -13.65 -7.42
C ILE A 21 -3.36 -13.93 -6.37
N LEU A 22 -4.15 -14.99 -6.58
CA LEU A 22 -5.28 -15.34 -5.72
C LEU A 22 -4.87 -16.25 -4.55
N SER A 23 -3.81 -17.04 -4.71
CA SER A 23 -3.30 -17.99 -3.72
C SER A 23 -1.83 -18.32 -3.98
N GLY A 24 -1.16 -18.96 -3.01
CA GLY A 24 0.23 -19.38 -3.16
C GLY A 24 1.23 -18.24 -3.03
N GLN A 25 0.87 -17.15 -2.36
CA GLN A 25 1.71 -15.97 -2.16
C GLN A 25 3.01 -16.28 -1.42
N GLU A 26 3.02 -17.32 -0.58
CA GLU A 26 4.20 -17.77 0.16
C GLU A 26 5.36 -18.19 -0.76
N ALA A 27 5.05 -18.64 -1.96
CA ALA A 27 6.05 -18.99 -2.98
C ALA A 27 6.84 -17.78 -3.50
N TYR A 28 6.28 -16.57 -3.35
CA TYR A 28 6.92 -15.32 -3.76
C TYR A 28 7.80 -14.70 -2.67
N LYS A 29 7.81 -15.24 -1.44
CA LYS A 29 8.61 -14.71 -0.35
C LYS A 29 10.11 -14.65 -0.71
N GLY A 30 10.67 -13.46 -0.74
CA GLY A 30 12.04 -13.19 -1.19
C GLY A 30 12.22 -13.18 -2.72
N LYS A 31 11.11 -13.30 -3.48
CA LYS A 31 11.11 -13.45 -4.94
C LYS A 31 10.05 -12.61 -5.64
N TRP A 32 9.42 -11.66 -4.95
CA TRP A 32 8.37 -10.83 -5.55
C TRP A 32 8.80 -10.13 -6.83
N ARG A 33 10.07 -9.77 -6.95
CA ARG A 33 10.61 -9.16 -8.17
C ARG A 33 10.58 -10.11 -9.37
N GLU A 34 10.73 -11.43 -9.15
CA GLU A 34 10.69 -12.45 -10.21
C GLU A 34 9.29 -12.60 -10.84
N ALA A 35 8.24 -12.03 -10.20
CA ALA A 35 6.91 -11.97 -10.79
C ALA A 35 6.80 -10.97 -11.96
N PHE A 36 7.85 -10.18 -12.24
CA PHE A 36 7.88 -9.12 -13.25
C PHE A 36 8.95 -9.37 -14.30
N SER A 37 8.75 -8.82 -15.50
CA SER A 37 9.69 -8.88 -16.62
C SER A 37 11.03 -8.19 -16.33
N HIS A 38 11.04 -7.25 -15.39
CA HIS A 38 12.21 -6.48 -14.97
C HIS A 38 12.43 -6.60 -13.45
N PRO A 39 13.05 -7.69 -12.97
CA PRO A 39 13.23 -7.96 -11.55
C PRO A 39 14.25 -7.05 -10.85
N ASP A 40 15.06 -6.32 -11.58
CA ASP A 40 16.06 -5.36 -11.12
C ASP A 40 15.45 -4.04 -10.65
N ARG A 41 14.21 -3.72 -11.08
CA ARG A 41 13.52 -2.49 -10.71
C ARG A 41 13.15 -2.45 -9.22
N PRO A 42 13.04 -1.25 -8.60
CA PRO A 42 12.51 -1.11 -7.25
C PRO A 42 11.13 -1.77 -7.10
N LEU A 43 10.89 -2.38 -5.93
CA LEU A 43 9.62 -3.03 -5.59
C LEU A 43 8.86 -2.17 -4.61
N TYR A 44 7.68 -1.71 -5.00
CA TYR A 44 6.76 -0.93 -4.19
C TYR A 44 5.49 -1.72 -3.91
N MET A 45 4.99 -1.63 -2.69
CA MET A 45 3.79 -2.37 -2.27
C MET A 45 2.72 -1.44 -1.70
N GLU A 46 1.48 -1.57 -2.17
CA GLU A 46 0.32 -0.84 -1.62
C GLU A 46 -0.47 -1.77 -0.70
N LEU A 47 -0.67 -1.32 0.55
CA LEU A 47 -1.38 -2.06 1.58
C LEU A 47 -2.84 -1.59 1.65
N GLY A 48 -3.74 -2.37 1.04
CA GLY A 48 -5.15 -2.02 0.85
C GLY A 48 -5.38 -1.26 -0.46
N THR A 49 -5.10 -1.91 -1.60
CA THR A 49 -5.16 -1.25 -2.92
C THR A 49 -6.59 -0.90 -3.39
N GLY A 50 -7.61 -1.46 -2.74
CA GLY A 50 -8.98 -1.20 -3.12
C GLY A 50 -9.27 -1.59 -4.57
N LYS A 51 -9.84 -0.65 -5.35
CA LYS A 51 -10.16 -0.86 -6.79
C LYS A 51 -9.00 -0.51 -7.74
N GLY A 52 -7.80 -0.27 -7.22
CA GLY A 52 -6.57 -0.23 -7.97
C GLY A 52 -6.27 1.06 -8.76
N ARG A 53 -7.00 2.15 -8.55
CA ARG A 53 -6.71 3.40 -9.27
C ARG A 53 -5.31 3.94 -8.95
N PHE A 54 -4.93 3.90 -7.67
CA PHE A 54 -3.62 4.38 -7.25
C PHE A 54 -2.51 3.53 -7.85
N ILE A 55 -2.59 2.20 -7.71
CA ILE A 55 -1.53 1.31 -8.21
C ILE A 55 -1.40 1.38 -9.75
N ALA A 56 -2.53 1.46 -10.48
CA ALA A 56 -2.51 1.64 -11.93
C ALA A 56 -1.88 2.98 -12.33
N GLY A 57 -2.25 4.08 -11.65
CA GLY A 57 -1.66 5.40 -11.90
C GLY A 57 -0.18 5.48 -11.51
N MET A 58 0.22 4.80 -10.43
CA MET A 58 1.63 4.73 -10.04
C MET A 58 2.47 3.93 -11.03
N SER A 59 1.95 2.81 -11.55
CA SER A 59 2.65 2.01 -12.56
C SER A 59 2.82 2.77 -13.89
N GLU A 60 1.93 3.69 -14.19
CA GLU A 60 2.05 4.60 -15.32
C GLU A 60 3.07 5.70 -15.08
N ALA A 61 2.99 6.36 -13.92
CA ALA A 61 3.86 7.49 -13.56
C ALA A 61 5.32 7.07 -13.32
N TYR A 62 5.54 5.82 -12.90
CA TYR A 62 6.85 5.26 -12.57
C TYR A 62 7.09 3.93 -13.30
N PRO A 63 7.31 3.97 -14.62
CA PRO A 63 7.46 2.75 -15.44
C PRO A 63 8.71 1.93 -15.06
N ASP A 64 9.69 2.54 -14.40
CA ASP A 64 10.93 1.90 -13.93
C ASP A 64 10.84 1.34 -12.51
N ALA A 65 9.62 1.14 -11.97
CA ALA A 65 9.38 0.48 -10.70
C ALA A 65 8.32 -0.61 -10.87
N ASN A 66 8.38 -1.66 -10.04
CA ASN A 66 7.41 -2.74 -9.97
C ASN A 66 6.45 -2.52 -8.78
N PHE A 67 5.18 -2.80 -8.98
CA PHE A 67 4.12 -2.54 -8.00
C PHE A 67 3.33 -3.81 -7.66
N VAL A 68 3.11 -4.05 -6.36
CA VAL A 68 2.19 -5.09 -5.88
C VAL A 68 1.16 -4.44 -4.95
N GLY A 69 -0.13 -4.58 -5.27
CA GLY A 69 -1.23 -4.11 -4.42
C GLY A 69 -1.91 -5.26 -3.69
N PHE A 70 -2.14 -5.14 -2.38
CA PHE A 70 -2.84 -6.14 -1.58
C PHE A 70 -4.25 -5.70 -1.24
N GLU A 71 -5.20 -6.62 -1.31
CA GLU A 71 -6.60 -6.41 -0.92
C GLU A 71 -7.20 -7.74 -0.42
N VAL A 72 -8.03 -7.68 0.63
CA VAL A 72 -8.65 -8.89 1.24
C VAL A 72 -9.97 -9.27 0.59
N GLN A 73 -10.60 -8.37 -0.15
CA GLN A 73 -11.93 -8.57 -0.70
C GLN A 73 -11.88 -8.90 -2.19
N ILE A 74 -12.20 -10.15 -2.55
CA ILE A 74 -12.22 -10.61 -3.95
C ILE A 74 -13.09 -9.72 -4.84
N GLY A 75 -14.24 -9.25 -4.32
CA GLY A 75 -15.15 -8.37 -5.06
C GLY A 75 -14.63 -6.94 -5.28
N VAL A 76 -13.51 -6.59 -4.67
CA VAL A 76 -12.86 -5.28 -4.80
C VAL A 76 -11.62 -5.42 -5.66
N ILE A 77 -10.76 -6.41 -5.36
CA ILE A 77 -9.50 -6.63 -6.08
C ILE A 77 -9.72 -7.01 -7.55
N TYR A 78 -10.88 -7.61 -7.88
CA TYR A 78 -11.30 -7.87 -9.26
C TYR A 78 -11.16 -6.60 -10.12
N TYR A 79 -11.70 -5.48 -9.64
CA TYR A 79 -11.63 -4.20 -10.37
C TYR A 79 -10.21 -3.63 -10.44
N ALA A 80 -9.36 -3.96 -9.47
CA ALA A 80 -7.97 -3.56 -9.52
C ALA A 80 -7.21 -4.34 -10.59
N ALA A 81 -7.41 -5.67 -10.65
CA ALA A 81 -6.81 -6.53 -11.67
C ALA A 81 -7.29 -6.13 -13.09
N GLN A 82 -8.61 -5.92 -13.27
CA GLN A 82 -9.17 -5.44 -14.51
C GLN A 82 -8.51 -4.14 -14.97
N LYS A 83 -8.39 -3.16 -14.08
CA LYS A 83 -7.84 -1.84 -14.42
C LYS A 83 -6.38 -1.89 -14.86
N ILE A 84 -5.55 -2.70 -14.20
CA ILE A 84 -4.13 -2.87 -14.57
C ILE A 84 -4.02 -3.60 -15.91
N PHE A 85 -4.85 -4.62 -16.12
CA PHE A 85 -4.90 -5.39 -17.37
C PHE A 85 -5.33 -4.50 -18.54
N GLU A 86 -6.44 -3.75 -18.41
CA GLU A 86 -6.95 -2.83 -19.45
C GLU A 86 -5.98 -1.69 -19.76
N ALA A 87 -5.16 -1.29 -18.79
CA ALA A 87 -4.12 -0.30 -18.95
C ALA A 87 -2.79 -0.89 -19.49
N GLU A 88 -2.75 -2.20 -19.78
CA GLU A 88 -1.57 -2.94 -20.30
C GLU A 88 -0.31 -2.72 -19.44
N ARG A 89 -0.46 -2.73 -18.08
CA ARG A 89 0.64 -2.47 -17.14
C ARG A 89 1.35 -3.77 -16.76
N ASP A 90 2.50 -4.06 -17.37
CA ASP A 90 3.35 -5.22 -17.07
C ASP A 90 4.14 -5.09 -15.74
N ASN A 91 4.28 -3.86 -15.23
CA ASN A 91 4.96 -3.51 -13.99
C ASN A 91 4.04 -3.42 -12.77
N ALA A 92 2.78 -3.86 -12.86
CA ALA A 92 1.83 -3.88 -11.75
C ALA A 92 1.13 -5.24 -11.62
N LYS A 93 0.97 -5.71 -10.39
CA LYS A 93 0.16 -6.88 -10.03
C LYS A 93 -0.63 -6.60 -8.76
N VAL A 94 -1.71 -7.36 -8.56
CA VAL A 94 -2.46 -7.33 -7.31
C VAL A 94 -2.52 -8.72 -6.68
N SER A 95 -2.65 -8.80 -5.37
CA SER A 95 -2.68 -10.06 -4.63
C SER A 95 -3.80 -10.06 -3.60
N LEU A 96 -4.62 -11.12 -3.62
CA LEU A 96 -5.68 -11.33 -2.64
C LEU A 96 -5.07 -11.83 -1.33
N PHE A 97 -4.77 -10.92 -0.42
CA PHE A 97 -4.09 -11.27 0.83
C PHE A 97 -4.44 -10.31 1.97
N ASP A 98 -4.52 -10.86 3.20
CA ASP A 98 -4.63 -10.05 4.42
C ASP A 98 -3.25 -9.63 4.89
N ILE A 99 -2.97 -8.33 4.81
CA ILE A 99 -1.69 -7.73 5.19
C ILE A 99 -1.34 -7.89 6.69
N ALA A 100 -2.27 -8.34 7.52
CA ALA A 100 -1.95 -8.74 8.89
C ALA A 100 -0.93 -9.89 8.93
N GLY A 101 -0.89 -10.74 7.89
CA GLY A 101 0.08 -11.81 7.69
C GLY A 101 1.24 -11.49 6.75
N ILE A 102 1.53 -10.23 6.45
CA ILE A 102 2.48 -9.82 5.39
C ILE A 102 3.88 -10.46 5.53
N GLU A 103 4.34 -10.74 6.75
CA GLU A 103 5.63 -11.39 7.01
C GLU A 103 5.67 -12.87 6.55
N GLU A 104 4.51 -13.48 6.30
CA GLU A 104 4.41 -14.84 5.76
C GLU A 104 4.82 -14.88 4.28
N ILE A 105 4.56 -13.78 3.56
CA ILE A 105 4.71 -13.69 2.11
C ILE A 105 5.80 -12.72 1.62
N VAL A 106 6.35 -11.88 2.49
CA VAL A 106 7.41 -10.92 2.18
C VAL A 106 8.62 -11.21 3.06
N ALA A 107 9.82 -11.23 2.47
CA ALA A 107 11.07 -11.46 3.19
C ALA A 107 11.65 -10.16 3.77
N PRO A 108 12.49 -10.24 4.83
CA PRO A 108 13.22 -9.08 5.32
C PRO A 108 14.06 -8.40 4.22
N GLY A 109 14.00 -7.07 4.17
CA GLY A 109 14.76 -6.27 3.21
C GLY A 109 14.34 -6.43 1.74
N GLU A 110 13.14 -6.93 1.45
CA GLU A 110 12.68 -7.18 0.10
C GLU A 110 12.06 -5.96 -0.59
N VAL A 111 11.42 -5.07 0.18
CA VAL A 111 10.60 -3.97 -0.32
C VAL A 111 11.34 -2.64 -0.26
N ASP A 112 11.24 -1.84 -1.31
CA ASP A 112 11.83 -0.50 -1.34
C ASP A 112 10.87 0.54 -0.74
N ARG A 113 9.54 0.38 -0.90
CA ARG A 113 8.54 1.32 -0.38
C ARG A 113 7.19 0.67 -0.14
N PHE A 114 6.56 1.02 0.98
CA PHE A 114 5.15 0.76 1.23
C PHE A 114 4.30 2.01 1.02
N TYR A 115 3.11 1.83 0.47
CA TYR A 115 2.05 2.85 0.40
C TYR A 115 0.86 2.42 1.25
N ILE A 116 0.36 3.33 2.07
CA ILE A 116 -0.84 3.16 2.89
C ILE A 116 -1.77 4.33 2.59
N ASN A 117 -2.82 4.07 1.82
CA ASN A 117 -3.74 5.10 1.35
C ASN A 117 -5.14 4.87 1.92
N PHE A 118 -5.66 5.83 2.70
CA PHE A 118 -7.06 5.87 3.21
C PHE A 118 -7.48 4.57 3.91
N CYS A 119 -6.59 4.00 4.71
CA CYS A 119 -6.90 2.82 5.52
C CYS A 119 -7.92 3.13 6.62
N ASP A 120 -8.56 2.09 7.16
CA ASP A 120 -9.55 2.21 8.23
C ASP A 120 -8.98 2.91 9.47
N PRO A 121 -9.62 4.00 9.96
CA PRO A 121 -9.09 4.81 11.06
C PRO A 121 -9.26 4.17 12.45
N TRP A 122 -10.14 3.16 12.59
CA TRP A 122 -10.42 2.49 13.87
C TRP A 122 -10.53 3.48 15.04
N PRO A 123 -11.56 4.34 15.10
CA PRO A 123 -11.59 5.52 15.97
C PRO A 123 -11.59 5.19 17.48
N LYS A 124 -12.02 3.97 17.86
CA LYS A 124 -12.05 3.56 19.28
C LYS A 124 -10.65 3.15 19.73
N ALA A 125 -10.16 3.68 20.87
CA ALA A 125 -8.84 3.39 21.44
C ALA A 125 -8.54 1.88 21.57
N LYS A 126 -9.53 1.08 21.98
CA LYS A 126 -9.39 -0.40 22.09
C LYS A 126 -9.10 -1.09 20.76
N HIS A 127 -9.28 -0.40 19.62
CA HIS A 127 -9.01 -0.92 18.28
C HIS A 127 -7.72 -0.34 17.67
N ALA A 128 -6.94 0.45 18.41
CA ALA A 128 -5.72 1.08 17.89
C ALA A 128 -4.76 0.08 17.25
N LYS A 129 -4.65 -1.13 17.80
CA LYS A 129 -3.81 -2.24 17.27
C LYS A 129 -4.19 -2.71 15.85
N ARG A 130 -5.35 -2.29 15.33
CA ARG A 130 -5.82 -2.59 13.97
C ARG A 130 -5.39 -1.54 12.94
N ARG A 131 -4.93 -0.38 13.40
CA ARG A 131 -4.44 0.68 12.52
C ARG A 131 -3.17 0.23 11.84
N LEU A 132 -3.07 0.40 10.54
CA LEU A 132 -1.87 -0.01 9.77
C LEU A 132 -0.62 0.81 10.10
N THR A 133 -0.78 1.90 10.84
CA THR A 133 0.29 2.75 11.36
C THR A 133 0.58 2.54 12.85
N TYR A 134 -0.01 1.51 13.47
CA TYR A 134 0.30 1.13 14.86
C TYR A 134 1.71 0.53 14.95
N HIS A 135 2.45 0.80 16.03
CA HIS A 135 3.87 0.44 16.15
C HIS A 135 4.19 -1.02 15.78
N THR A 136 3.33 -2.01 16.11
CA THR A 136 3.58 -3.39 15.72
C THR A 136 3.59 -3.62 14.22
N PHE A 137 2.84 -2.82 13.43
CA PHE A 137 2.93 -2.81 11.98
C PHE A 137 4.18 -2.06 11.50
N LEU A 138 4.52 -0.93 12.12
CA LEU A 138 5.72 -0.17 11.77
C LEU A 138 6.98 -1.00 11.99
N ASP A 139 7.05 -1.79 13.08
CA ASP A 139 8.14 -2.73 13.33
C ASP A 139 8.26 -3.81 12.23
N ARG A 140 7.11 -4.33 11.75
CA ARG A 140 7.09 -5.28 10.61
C ARG A 140 7.60 -4.61 9.34
N TYR A 141 7.09 -3.42 9.02
CA TYR A 141 7.53 -2.69 7.82
C TYR A 141 9.01 -2.37 7.87
N ALA A 142 9.56 -1.98 9.03
CA ALA A 142 10.99 -1.74 9.19
C ALA A 142 11.85 -2.98 8.89
N ARG A 143 11.36 -4.19 9.24
CA ARG A 143 12.06 -5.44 8.88
C ARG A 143 11.97 -5.77 7.39
N LEU A 144 10.81 -5.54 6.77
CA LEU A 144 10.55 -5.90 5.38
C LEU A 144 11.15 -4.92 4.37
N LEU A 145 11.33 -3.67 4.79
CA LEU A 145 11.96 -2.63 3.96
C LEU A 145 13.47 -2.83 3.85
N LYS A 146 14.00 -2.53 2.67
CA LYS A 146 15.43 -2.32 2.45
C LYS A 146 15.97 -1.17 3.31
N ASP A 147 17.29 -1.07 3.42
CA ASP A 147 17.91 0.12 4.00
C ASP A 147 17.51 1.36 3.22
N ASN A 148 17.18 2.43 3.96
CA ASN A 148 16.57 3.66 3.43
C ASN A 148 15.19 3.47 2.77
N GLY A 149 14.55 2.31 2.96
CA GLY A 149 13.18 2.08 2.48
C GLY A 149 12.17 2.97 3.23
N GLU A 150 11.03 3.23 2.60
CA GLU A 150 10.09 4.25 3.05
C GLU A 150 8.68 3.70 3.21
N VAL A 151 7.90 4.34 4.08
CA VAL A 151 6.44 4.23 4.12
C VAL A 151 5.85 5.58 3.72
N HIS A 152 5.00 5.60 2.70
CA HIS A 152 4.22 6.77 2.32
C HIS A 152 2.78 6.57 2.79
N PHE A 153 2.30 7.47 3.61
CA PHE A 153 0.97 7.40 4.20
C PHE A 153 0.15 8.64 3.87
N LYS A 154 -1.09 8.44 3.43
CA LYS A 154 -2.07 9.52 3.29
C LYS A 154 -3.47 9.12 3.74
N THR A 155 -4.19 10.07 4.30
CA THR A 155 -5.54 9.92 4.84
C THR A 155 -6.27 11.26 4.86
N ASP A 156 -7.60 11.22 4.86
CA ASP A 156 -8.47 12.38 5.12
C ASP A 156 -8.89 12.46 6.60
N ASN A 157 -8.49 11.48 7.43
CA ASN A 157 -8.85 11.41 8.83
C ASN A 157 -7.75 12.02 9.70
N GLU A 158 -8.00 13.24 10.22
CA GLU A 158 -7.06 13.98 11.06
C GLU A 158 -6.64 13.19 12.30
N GLY A 159 -7.59 12.54 12.99
CA GLY A 159 -7.30 11.76 14.20
C GLY A 159 -6.38 10.57 13.93
N LEU A 160 -6.54 9.88 12.78
CA LEU A 160 -5.63 8.84 12.36
C LEU A 160 -4.28 9.43 11.97
N PHE A 161 -4.24 10.58 11.30
CA PHE A 161 -2.99 11.22 10.89
C PHE A 161 -2.14 11.64 12.09
N MET A 162 -2.74 12.32 13.08
CA MET A 162 -2.03 12.74 14.31
C MET A 162 -1.50 11.54 15.08
N PHE A 163 -2.32 10.50 15.24
CA PHE A 163 -1.88 9.24 15.84
C PHE A 163 -0.69 8.64 15.07
N SER A 164 -0.76 8.64 13.74
CA SER A 164 0.30 8.05 12.90
C SER A 164 1.61 8.84 13.02
N LEU A 165 1.56 10.17 13.07
CA LEU A 165 2.74 11.01 13.32
C LEU A 165 3.46 10.61 14.61
N GLU A 166 2.70 10.46 15.71
CA GLU A 166 3.25 10.05 17.00
C GLU A 166 3.85 8.64 16.95
N GLU A 167 3.17 7.67 16.34
CA GLU A 167 3.67 6.28 16.23
C GLU A 167 4.97 6.21 15.43
N PHE A 168 5.03 6.87 14.25
CA PHE A 168 6.26 6.91 13.45
C PHE A 168 7.42 7.56 14.21
N GLN A 169 7.20 8.70 14.88
CA GLN A 169 8.22 9.38 15.68
C GLN A 169 8.71 8.51 16.85
N ASN A 170 7.77 7.90 17.60
CA ASN A 170 8.10 7.04 18.74
C ASN A 170 8.86 5.77 18.31
N CYS A 171 8.64 5.29 17.09
CA CYS A 171 9.38 4.16 16.51
C CYS A 171 10.70 4.59 15.83
N GLY A 172 11.10 5.86 15.93
CA GLY A 172 12.38 6.35 15.42
C GLY A 172 12.46 6.53 13.90
N TRP A 173 11.30 6.61 13.20
CA TRP A 173 11.28 6.88 11.77
C TRP A 173 11.59 8.35 11.49
N GLU A 174 12.38 8.60 10.44
CA GLU A 174 12.64 9.96 9.95
C GLU A 174 11.46 10.41 9.08
N LEU A 175 10.77 11.48 9.49
CA LEU A 175 9.62 12.01 8.76
C LEU A 175 10.04 13.04 7.72
N LYS A 176 9.48 12.92 6.51
CA LYS A 176 9.67 13.84 5.38
C LYS A 176 8.31 14.22 4.77
N ASN A 177 8.26 15.35 4.10
CA ASN A 177 7.11 15.80 3.32
C ASN A 177 5.78 15.72 4.09
N VAL A 178 5.82 16.07 5.39
CA VAL A 178 4.62 16.13 6.24
C VAL A 178 3.76 17.30 5.81
N THR A 179 2.52 17.03 5.41
CA THR A 179 1.56 18.06 5.04
C THR A 179 0.17 17.78 5.60
N TYR A 180 -0.54 18.83 5.98
CA TYR A 180 -1.91 18.78 6.49
C TYR A 180 -2.94 19.06 5.38
N ASP A 181 -2.48 19.41 4.18
CA ASP A 181 -3.29 19.53 2.98
C ASP A 181 -2.42 19.29 1.74
N LEU A 182 -2.39 18.05 1.28
CA LEU A 182 -1.59 17.62 0.14
C LEU A 182 -1.92 18.40 -1.13
N HIS A 183 -3.19 18.75 -1.33
CA HIS A 183 -3.64 19.41 -2.54
C HIS A 183 -3.27 20.90 -2.60
N SER A 184 -2.81 21.49 -1.50
CA SER A 184 -2.24 22.83 -1.45
C SER A 184 -0.73 22.88 -1.71
N THR A 185 -0.10 21.72 -2.00
CA THR A 185 1.34 21.57 -2.21
C THR A 185 1.67 21.17 -3.65
N ASP A 186 2.93 21.37 -4.06
CA ASP A 186 3.46 20.89 -5.33
C ASP A 186 4.04 19.47 -5.26
N LEU A 187 3.78 18.73 -4.18
CA LEU A 187 4.25 17.35 -4.02
C LEU A 187 3.60 16.43 -5.06
N PRO A 188 4.39 15.55 -5.71
CA PRO A 188 3.85 14.58 -6.66
C PRO A 188 2.79 13.71 -6.00
N ASN A 189 1.64 13.55 -6.65
CA ASN A 189 0.53 12.77 -6.12
C ASN A 189 -0.24 12.06 -7.23
N VAL A 190 -0.45 10.75 -7.04
CA VAL A 190 -1.42 9.96 -7.78
C VAL A 190 -2.64 9.77 -6.88
N LYS A 191 -3.82 10.17 -7.36
CA LYS A 191 -5.06 10.10 -6.58
C LYS A 191 -5.65 8.69 -6.56
N THR A 192 -6.17 8.28 -5.39
CA THR A 192 -7.06 7.11 -5.29
C THR A 192 -8.47 7.47 -5.76
N GLU A 193 -9.35 6.46 -5.97
CA GLU A 193 -10.78 6.72 -6.21
C GLU A 193 -11.43 7.47 -5.03
N TYR A 194 -11.01 7.13 -3.82
CA TYR A 194 -11.51 7.75 -2.60
C TYR A 194 -11.09 9.23 -2.54
N GLU A 195 -9.82 9.51 -2.76
CA GLU A 195 -9.25 10.85 -2.73
C GLU A 195 -9.91 11.78 -3.75
N GLU A 196 -10.12 11.32 -4.98
CA GLU A 196 -10.77 12.12 -6.01
C GLU A 196 -12.17 12.55 -5.61
N LYS A 197 -12.94 11.61 -5.03
CA LYS A 197 -14.32 11.86 -4.58
C LYS A 197 -14.39 12.86 -3.42
N PHE A 198 -13.45 12.84 -2.49
CA PHE A 198 -13.49 13.63 -1.27
C PHE A 198 -12.72 14.95 -1.40
N SER A 199 -11.64 15.00 -2.16
CA SER A 199 -10.94 16.25 -2.47
C SER A 199 -11.83 17.22 -3.27
N ALA A 200 -12.68 16.69 -4.16
CA ALA A 200 -13.67 17.51 -4.88
C ALA A 200 -14.69 18.20 -3.94
N LYS A 201 -14.78 17.78 -2.68
CA LYS A 201 -15.64 18.39 -1.65
C LYS A 201 -14.87 19.37 -0.75
N GLY A 202 -13.61 19.67 -1.07
CA GLY A 202 -12.77 20.57 -0.27
C GLY A 202 -12.24 19.94 1.03
N GLN A 203 -12.28 18.61 1.16
CA GLN A 203 -11.73 17.92 2.32
C GLN A 203 -10.21 17.85 2.20
N PRO A 204 -9.41 18.32 3.19
CA PRO A 204 -7.98 18.25 3.15
C PRO A 204 -7.49 16.81 3.20
N ILE A 205 -6.39 16.54 2.52
CA ILE A 205 -5.70 15.25 2.54
C ILE A 205 -4.38 15.41 3.26
N PHE A 206 -4.24 14.70 4.36
CA PHE A 206 -3.01 14.62 5.15
C PHE A 206 -2.04 13.61 4.51
N ARG A 207 -0.76 13.94 4.47
CA ARG A 207 0.29 13.04 3.99
C ARG A 207 1.55 13.14 4.83
N LEU A 208 2.26 12.03 4.98
CA LEU A 208 3.65 11.97 5.41
C LEU A 208 4.42 10.91 4.61
N GLU A 209 5.73 11.07 4.56
CA GLU A 209 6.69 10.07 4.13
C GLU A 209 7.60 9.77 5.31
N ALA A 210 7.87 8.49 5.56
CA ALA A 210 8.66 8.06 6.69
C ALA A 210 9.76 7.10 6.22
N VAL A 211 11.02 7.44 6.47
CA VAL A 211 12.18 6.59 6.19
C VAL A 211 12.39 5.67 7.38
N LYS A 212 12.64 4.39 7.11
CA LYS A 212 12.85 3.40 8.16
C LYS A 212 14.03 3.79 9.07
N PRO A 213 13.95 3.47 10.36
CA PRO A 213 15.09 3.66 11.27
C PRO A 213 16.31 2.91 10.77
N THR A 214 17.47 3.58 10.75
CA THR A 214 18.75 2.88 10.59
C THR A 214 18.98 2.01 11.81
N ALA A 215 19.24 0.72 11.60
CA ALA A 215 19.66 -0.14 12.71
C ALA A 215 20.88 0.52 13.37
N THR A 216 20.73 0.93 14.63
CA THR A 216 21.89 1.34 15.46
C THR A 216 22.80 0.12 15.48
N LYS A 217 23.97 0.20 14.84
CA LYS A 217 25.01 -0.80 15.04
C LYS A 217 25.32 -0.75 16.55
N GLU A 218 24.83 -1.76 17.27
CA GLU A 218 25.32 -1.99 18.63
C GLU A 218 26.83 -2.14 18.53
N ALA A 219 27.52 -1.25 19.23
CA ALA A 219 28.98 -1.18 19.29
C ALA A 219 29.50 -2.30 20.20
#